data_33b18f8078b6e1895c7f85cdf308b141
#
_entry.id   33b18f8078b6e1895c7f85cdf308b141
#
_cell.length_a   1.000
_cell.length_b   1.000
_cell.length_c   1.000
_cell.angle_alpha   90.00
_cell.angle_beta   90.00
_cell.angle_gamma   90.00
#
_symmetry.space_group_name_H-M   'P 1'
#
loop_
_entity.id
_entity.type
_entity.pdbx_description
1 polymer ?
#
loop_
_entity_poly.entity_id
_entity_poly.type
_entity_poly.pdbx_seq_one_letter_code
_entity_poly.pdbx_strand_id
1 'polypeptide(L)'
;RSLISNYFFSDDGNFSFNLIKQIDSFPSSKFFKNYQDKFEKPEDTSKYWIKEQEKINLKNKIFFFKTHNALCKINGNKFTDINNTLAAIYIVRDPRNVVTSIANHYQITTREAFDFMKDKKRGIIEKEGDRFTGFQPLFSWDLHLKSWTENTLYPTLIIKYEDLVMDTTSTFTKVLEFIKGVTKTKNNIDKQKLLKCVENCK
;
A
#
# COMPACT_ATOMS: atom_id res chain seq x y z
N ARG A 1 4.47 -4.63 5.70
CA ARG A 1 3.29 -5.48 5.78
C ARG A 1 3.43 -6.51 6.90
N SER A 2 4.52 -7.30 6.94
CA SER A 2 4.76 -8.33 7.97
C SER A 2 4.73 -7.78 9.39
N LEU A 3 5.44 -6.69 9.68
CA LEU A 3 5.44 -6.06 11.01
C LEU A 3 4.03 -5.67 11.47
N ILE A 4 3.24 -5.00 10.61
CA ILE A 4 1.87 -4.59 10.94
C ILE A 4 0.99 -5.84 11.13
N SER A 5 1.08 -6.83 10.24
CA SER A 5 0.25 -8.04 10.36
C SER A 5 0.57 -8.83 11.63
N ASN A 6 1.85 -8.97 11.97
CA ASN A 6 2.24 -9.66 13.20
C ASN A 6 1.78 -8.90 14.44
N TYR A 7 1.96 -7.58 14.47
CA TYR A 7 1.59 -6.80 15.64
C TYR A 7 0.08 -6.78 15.89
N PHE A 8 -0.73 -6.60 14.84
CA PHE A 8 -2.18 -6.43 14.99
C PHE A 8 -2.98 -7.73 14.96
N PHE A 9 -2.49 -8.78 14.31
CA PHE A 9 -3.25 -10.01 14.06
C PHE A 9 -2.68 -11.28 14.69
N SER A 10 -1.47 -11.25 15.29
CA SER A 10 -1.03 -12.35 16.15
C SER A 10 -1.41 -12.07 17.61
N ASP A 11 -1.48 -13.10 18.41
CA ASP A 11 -1.68 -12.95 19.86
C ASP A 11 -0.38 -12.56 20.57
N ASP A 12 0.76 -13.05 20.09
CA ASP A 12 2.03 -13.02 20.79
C ASP A 12 3.20 -12.38 20.00
N GLY A 13 2.95 -11.85 18.78
CA GLY A 13 3.98 -11.27 17.91
C GLY A 13 4.73 -12.28 17.05
N ASN A 14 4.37 -13.56 17.08
CA ASN A 14 4.97 -14.56 16.21
C ASN A 14 4.55 -14.38 14.74
N PHE A 15 5.51 -14.63 13.84
CA PHE A 15 5.27 -14.54 12.41
C PHE A 15 4.49 -15.75 11.89
N SER A 16 3.49 -15.47 11.05
CA SER A 16 2.86 -16.48 10.21
C SER A 16 2.47 -15.88 8.86
N PHE A 17 2.71 -16.62 7.79
CA PHE A 17 2.26 -16.20 6.45
C PHE A 17 0.76 -15.97 6.35
N ASN A 18 -0.04 -16.65 7.17
CA ASN A 18 -1.49 -16.45 7.20
C ASN A 18 -1.88 -15.06 7.73
N LEU A 19 -1.06 -14.46 8.61
CA LEU A 19 -1.29 -13.11 9.12
C LEU A 19 -1.14 -12.05 8.03
N ILE A 20 -0.23 -12.26 7.08
CA ILE A 20 -0.05 -11.35 5.94
C ILE A 20 -1.32 -11.26 5.09
N LYS A 21 -2.10 -12.34 5.01
CA LYS A 21 -3.37 -12.39 4.27
C LYS A 21 -4.45 -11.50 4.88
N GLN A 22 -4.31 -11.10 6.16
CA GLN A 22 -5.22 -10.16 6.81
C GLN A 22 -5.09 -8.73 6.25
N ILE A 23 -3.98 -8.43 5.58
CA ILE A 23 -3.76 -7.14 4.90
C ILE A 23 -3.88 -7.38 3.41
N ASP A 24 -5.03 -7.09 2.84
CA ASP A 24 -5.28 -7.25 1.42
C ASP A 24 -4.53 -6.20 0.58
N SER A 25 -4.33 -6.50 -0.70
CA SER A 25 -3.89 -5.51 -1.69
C SER A 25 -5.12 -4.83 -2.29
N PHE A 26 -5.13 -3.48 -2.31
CA PHE A 26 -6.16 -2.69 -2.96
C PHE A 26 -5.52 -1.66 -3.90
N PRO A 27 -6.03 -1.48 -5.12
CA PRO A 27 -7.07 -2.27 -5.77
C PRO A 27 -6.51 -3.58 -6.36
N SER A 28 -7.27 -4.65 -6.24
CA SER A 28 -6.95 -5.93 -6.89
C SER A 28 -8.20 -6.55 -7.49
N SER A 29 -8.03 -7.49 -8.42
CA SER A 29 -9.11 -8.14 -9.17
C SER A 29 -10.23 -8.68 -8.28
N LYS A 30 -9.91 -9.14 -7.08
CA LYS A 30 -10.90 -9.70 -6.15
C LYS A 30 -12.04 -8.74 -5.78
N PHE A 31 -11.79 -7.43 -5.80
CA PHE A 31 -12.79 -6.40 -5.49
C PHE A 31 -13.72 -6.11 -6.65
N PHE A 32 -13.31 -6.46 -7.88
CA PHE A 32 -14.04 -6.09 -9.09
C PHE A 32 -14.72 -7.27 -9.80
N LYS A 33 -14.53 -8.51 -9.34
CA LYS A 33 -15.08 -9.74 -9.95
C LYS A 33 -16.60 -9.76 -10.07
N ASN A 34 -17.30 -9.13 -9.12
CA ASN A 34 -18.76 -9.16 -9.04
C ASN A 34 -19.44 -8.07 -9.90
N TYR A 35 -18.67 -7.21 -10.57
CA TYR A 35 -19.23 -6.25 -11.49
C TYR A 35 -19.44 -6.90 -12.84
N GLN A 36 -20.65 -6.73 -13.39
CA GLN A 36 -21.03 -7.29 -14.69
C GLN A 36 -20.42 -6.53 -15.87
N ASP A 37 -19.87 -5.34 -15.62
CA ASP A 37 -19.27 -4.51 -16.63
C ASP A 37 -18.09 -5.21 -17.31
N LYS A 38 -18.07 -5.14 -18.63
CA LYS A 38 -16.88 -5.49 -19.39
C LYS A 38 -15.90 -4.34 -19.33
N PHE A 39 -14.80 -4.53 -18.65
CA PHE A 39 -13.70 -3.55 -18.63
C PHE A 39 -12.87 -3.72 -19.90
N GLU A 40 -12.98 -2.76 -20.81
CA GLU A 40 -12.25 -2.76 -22.09
C GLU A 40 -10.86 -2.18 -21.97
N LYS A 41 -10.67 -1.29 -20.98
CA LYS A 41 -9.39 -0.66 -20.65
C LYS A 41 -9.04 -0.88 -19.19
N PRO A 42 -7.73 -0.90 -18.83
CA PRO A 42 -7.32 -1.07 -17.44
C PRO A 42 -7.97 -0.03 -16.51
N GLU A 43 -8.06 1.22 -16.99
CA GLU A 43 -8.56 2.36 -16.24
C GLU A 43 -10.05 2.27 -15.90
N ASP A 44 -10.82 1.43 -16.58
CA ASP A 44 -12.26 1.29 -16.36
C ASP A 44 -12.59 0.80 -14.94
N THR A 45 -11.68 0.04 -14.33
CA THR A 45 -11.87 -0.43 -12.94
C THR A 45 -11.86 0.72 -11.94
N SER A 46 -11.28 1.88 -12.28
CA SER A 46 -11.19 3.05 -11.41
C SER A 46 -12.55 3.58 -10.95
N LYS A 47 -13.60 3.41 -11.76
CA LYS A 47 -14.96 3.87 -11.44
C LYS A 47 -15.56 3.18 -10.20
N TYR A 48 -14.98 2.04 -9.78
CA TYR A 48 -15.44 1.28 -8.63
C TYR A 48 -14.55 1.42 -7.38
N TRP A 49 -13.43 2.15 -7.43
CA TRP A 49 -12.52 2.27 -6.30
C TRP A 49 -13.19 2.79 -5.03
N ILE A 50 -13.89 3.91 -5.13
CA ILE A 50 -14.60 4.50 -3.97
C ILE A 50 -15.73 3.56 -3.52
N LYS A 51 -16.55 3.07 -4.45
CA LYS A 51 -17.69 2.20 -4.12
C LYS A 51 -17.27 0.93 -3.38
N GLU A 52 -16.13 0.32 -3.73
CA GLU A 52 -15.63 -0.84 -2.99
C GLU A 52 -15.11 -0.47 -1.61
N GLN A 53 -14.47 0.68 -1.46
CA GLN A 53 -14.04 1.17 -0.15
C GLN A 53 -15.24 1.48 0.76
N GLU A 54 -16.28 2.09 0.24
CA GLU A 54 -17.55 2.31 0.95
C GLU A 54 -18.15 1.00 1.47
N LYS A 55 -18.24 -0.03 0.63
CA LYS A 55 -18.71 -1.37 1.05
C LYS A 55 -17.86 -1.97 2.18
N ILE A 56 -16.55 -1.79 2.12
CA ILE A 56 -15.64 -2.26 3.17
C ILE A 56 -15.92 -1.50 4.48
N ASN A 57 -16.11 -0.19 4.40
CA ASN A 57 -16.32 0.68 5.55
C ASN A 57 -17.66 0.44 6.26
N LEU A 58 -18.67 -0.11 5.58
CA LEU A 58 -19.93 -0.54 6.21
C LEU A 58 -19.74 -1.55 7.36
N LYS A 59 -18.59 -2.21 7.43
CA LYS A 59 -18.24 -3.14 8.51
C LYS A 59 -17.88 -2.47 9.83
N ASN A 60 -17.79 -1.15 9.86
CA ASN A 60 -17.46 -0.35 11.06
C ASN A 60 -16.17 -0.80 11.78
N LYS A 61 -15.15 -1.21 11.02
CA LYS A 61 -13.85 -1.66 11.51
C LYS A 61 -12.74 -0.97 10.76
N ILE A 62 -11.59 -0.86 11.38
CA ILE A 62 -10.38 -0.37 10.72
C ILE A 62 -9.74 -1.55 9.96
N PHE A 63 -9.52 -1.35 8.68
CA PHE A 63 -8.83 -2.29 7.82
C PHE A 63 -7.50 -1.71 7.35
N PHE A 64 -6.49 -2.57 7.28
CA PHE A 64 -5.22 -2.24 6.65
C PHE A 64 -5.22 -2.78 5.21
N PHE A 65 -4.77 -1.95 4.29
CA PHE A 65 -4.56 -2.34 2.91
C PHE A 65 -3.14 -2.04 2.47
N LYS A 66 -2.56 -2.95 1.69
CA LYS A 66 -1.37 -2.67 0.90
C LYS A 66 -1.79 -2.08 -0.44
N THR A 67 -1.15 -1.03 -0.87
CA THR A 67 -1.32 -0.51 -2.24
C THR A 67 0.02 -0.25 -2.92
N HIS A 68 0.02 -0.33 -4.25
CA HIS A 68 1.08 0.21 -5.11
C HIS A 68 0.60 1.46 -5.85
N ASN A 69 -0.63 1.86 -5.63
CA ASN A 69 -1.26 2.98 -6.33
C ASN A 69 -0.61 4.30 -5.96
N ALA A 70 -0.37 5.16 -6.94
CA ALA A 70 -0.22 6.58 -6.69
C ALA A 70 -1.54 7.15 -6.15
N LEU A 71 -1.49 8.18 -5.33
CA LEU A 71 -2.68 8.91 -4.90
C LEU A 71 -3.13 9.83 -6.02
N CYS A 72 -4.10 9.38 -6.81
CA CYS A 72 -4.46 10.03 -8.07
C CYS A 72 -5.96 9.99 -8.38
N LYS A 73 -6.30 10.64 -9.49
CA LYS A 73 -7.60 10.50 -10.18
C LYS A 73 -7.36 9.90 -11.56
N ILE A 74 -8.16 8.93 -11.93
CA ILE A 74 -8.18 8.33 -13.27
C ILE A 74 -9.59 8.51 -13.86
N ASN A 75 -9.68 9.15 -15.00
CA ASN A 75 -10.97 9.46 -15.65
C ASN A 75 -11.97 10.13 -14.70
N GLY A 76 -11.50 11.03 -13.83
CA GLY A 76 -12.32 11.72 -12.82
C GLY A 76 -12.56 10.92 -11.53
N ASN A 77 -12.26 9.62 -11.49
CA ASN A 77 -12.44 8.76 -10.33
C ASN A 77 -11.25 8.86 -9.39
N LYS A 78 -11.48 9.24 -8.14
CA LYS A 78 -10.44 9.30 -7.11
C LYS A 78 -10.04 7.89 -6.68
N PHE A 79 -8.74 7.67 -6.40
CA PHE A 79 -8.28 6.42 -5.80
C PHE A 79 -8.91 6.19 -4.43
N THR A 80 -8.93 7.21 -3.59
CA THR A 80 -9.57 7.22 -2.27
C THR A 80 -9.93 8.65 -1.88
N ASP A 81 -10.61 8.81 -0.74
CA ASP A 81 -10.98 10.10 -0.17
C ASP A 81 -11.02 10.07 1.37
N ILE A 82 -11.34 11.22 1.99
CA ILE A 82 -11.36 11.38 3.45
C ILE A 82 -12.45 10.56 4.14
N ASN A 83 -13.50 10.14 3.43
CA ASN A 83 -14.56 9.32 4.00
C ASN A 83 -14.17 7.84 4.05
N ASN A 84 -13.22 7.44 3.21
CA ASN A 84 -12.83 6.05 3.04
C ASN A 84 -11.43 5.73 3.59
N THR A 85 -10.57 6.73 3.75
CA THR A 85 -9.21 6.53 4.24
C THR A 85 -8.93 7.39 5.47
N LEU A 86 -8.69 6.73 6.60
CA LEU A 86 -8.36 7.39 7.86
C LEU A 86 -6.94 7.99 7.83
N ALA A 87 -5.99 7.25 7.30
CA ALA A 87 -4.58 7.65 7.23
C ALA A 87 -3.80 6.78 6.24
N ALA A 88 -2.59 7.21 5.87
CA ALA A 88 -1.67 6.44 5.05
C ALA A 88 -0.29 6.33 5.70
N ILE A 89 0.41 5.25 5.39
CA ILE A 89 1.83 5.07 5.70
C ILE A 89 2.53 4.86 4.36
N TYR A 90 3.35 5.82 3.98
CA TYR A 90 4.08 5.80 2.72
C TYR A 90 5.54 5.48 2.97
N ILE A 91 6.02 4.40 2.35
CA ILE A 91 7.43 3.98 2.45
C ILE A 91 8.15 4.40 1.17
N VAL A 92 9.09 5.32 1.31
CA VAL A 92 9.96 5.78 0.22
C VAL A 92 11.33 5.13 0.32
N ARG A 93 11.95 4.83 -0.81
CA ARG A 93 13.30 4.28 -0.90
C ARG A 93 14.13 5.11 -1.86
N ASP A 94 15.45 5.20 -1.62
CA ASP A 94 16.38 5.84 -2.54
C ASP A 94 16.15 5.33 -3.98
N PRO A 95 15.89 6.22 -4.95
CA PRO A 95 15.57 5.82 -6.33
C PRO A 95 16.69 5.02 -7.00
N ARG A 96 17.95 5.23 -6.60
CA ARG A 96 19.10 4.45 -7.11
C ARG A 96 18.98 2.98 -6.72
N ASN A 97 18.54 2.72 -5.48
CA ASN A 97 18.28 1.38 -4.99
C ASN A 97 16.98 0.79 -5.55
N VAL A 98 16.01 1.63 -5.90
CA VAL A 98 14.78 1.19 -6.56
C VAL A 98 15.07 0.70 -7.97
N VAL A 99 15.92 1.40 -8.75
CA VAL A 99 16.35 0.97 -10.09
C VAL A 99 16.94 -0.44 -10.06
N THR A 100 17.92 -0.69 -9.18
CA THR A 100 18.54 -2.01 -9.02
C THR A 100 17.52 -3.09 -8.60
N SER A 101 16.61 -2.74 -7.71
CA SER A 101 15.56 -3.65 -7.26
C SER A 101 14.59 -4.04 -8.39
N ILE A 102 14.21 -3.08 -9.23
CA ILE A 102 13.36 -3.30 -10.40
C ILE A 102 14.10 -4.18 -11.43
N ALA A 103 15.38 -3.86 -11.72
CA ALA A 103 16.20 -4.63 -12.65
C ALA A 103 16.27 -6.11 -12.24
N ASN A 104 16.52 -6.38 -10.96
CA ASN A 104 16.57 -7.73 -10.42
C ASN A 104 15.20 -8.43 -10.42
N HIS A 105 14.13 -7.71 -10.03
CA HIS A 105 12.80 -8.28 -9.93
C HIS A 105 12.22 -8.71 -11.28
N TYR A 106 12.40 -7.88 -12.30
CA TYR A 106 11.88 -8.14 -13.65
C TYR A 106 12.91 -8.81 -14.59
N GLN A 107 14.12 -9.08 -14.09
CA GLN A 107 15.22 -9.67 -14.89
C GLN A 107 15.52 -8.83 -16.14
N ILE A 108 15.58 -7.51 -15.99
CA ILE A 108 15.84 -6.52 -17.03
C ILE A 108 17.13 -5.75 -16.76
N THR A 109 17.64 -5.03 -17.75
CA THR A 109 18.82 -4.19 -17.57
C THR A 109 18.54 -2.98 -16.67
N THR A 110 19.59 -2.41 -16.08
CA THR A 110 19.48 -1.17 -15.29
C THR A 110 18.91 -0.02 -16.13
N ARG A 111 19.21 0.02 -17.41
CA ARG A 111 18.66 1.03 -18.34
C ARG A 111 17.15 0.88 -18.49
N GLU A 112 16.67 -0.32 -18.75
CA GLU A 112 15.23 -0.60 -18.85
C GLU A 112 14.51 -0.33 -17.52
N ALA A 113 15.13 -0.67 -16.38
CA ALA A 113 14.59 -0.36 -15.06
C ALA A 113 14.50 1.16 -14.82
N PHE A 114 15.48 1.94 -15.29
CA PHE A 114 15.44 3.39 -15.23
C PHE A 114 14.32 3.97 -16.11
N ASP A 115 14.18 3.46 -17.33
CA ASP A 115 13.10 3.86 -18.24
C ASP A 115 11.72 3.46 -17.66
N PHE A 116 11.62 2.32 -16.98
CA PHE A 116 10.43 1.92 -16.20
C PHE A 116 10.06 2.97 -15.14
N MET A 117 11.05 3.47 -14.37
CA MET A 117 10.82 4.46 -13.32
C MET A 117 10.46 5.86 -13.84
N LYS A 118 10.79 6.17 -15.08
CA LYS A 118 10.47 7.46 -15.73
C LYS A 118 9.11 7.46 -16.45
N ASP A 119 8.53 6.30 -16.66
CA ASP A 119 7.29 6.17 -17.42
C ASP A 119 6.11 6.74 -16.66
N LYS A 120 5.61 7.89 -17.11
CA LYS A 120 4.46 8.60 -16.52
C LYS A 120 3.13 7.87 -16.70
N LYS A 121 3.08 6.82 -17.52
CA LYS A 121 1.88 6.00 -17.74
C LYS A 121 2.00 4.61 -17.11
N ARG A 122 3.08 4.34 -16.38
CA ARG A 122 3.30 3.04 -15.76
C ARG A 122 2.16 2.66 -14.81
N GLY A 123 1.73 1.41 -14.90
CA GLY A 123 0.76 0.82 -13.97
C GLY A 123 0.94 -0.69 -13.92
N ILE A 124 0.40 -1.28 -12.86
CA ILE A 124 0.23 -2.73 -12.75
C ILE A 124 -1.16 -3.05 -13.26
N ILE A 125 -1.25 -3.97 -14.20
CA ILE A 125 -2.50 -4.36 -14.87
C ILE A 125 -2.74 -5.83 -14.58
N GLU A 126 -3.96 -6.14 -14.11
CA GLU A 126 -4.44 -7.49 -13.92
C GLU A 126 -5.46 -7.83 -15.00
N LYS A 127 -5.36 -9.03 -15.57
CA LYS A 127 -6.28 -9.55 -16.60
C LYS A 127 -6.73 -10.96 -16.27
N GLU A 128 -7.92 -11.31 -16.73
CA GLU A 128 -8.46 -12.66 -16.77
C GLU A 128 -9.03 -12.90 -18.18
N GLY A 129 -8.31 -13.66 -19.00
CA GLY A 129 -8.53 -13.71 -20.45
C GLY A 129 -8.35 -12.33 -21.09
N ASP A 130 -9.33 -11.91 -21.90
CA ASP A 130 -9.32 -10.59 -22.55
C ASP A 130 -9.89 -9.46 -21.69
N ARG A 131 -10.37 -9.76 -20.48
CA ARG A 131 -10.98 -8.80 -19.57
C ARG A 131 -9.92 -8.21 -18.63
N PHE A 132 -9.90 -6.88 -18.49
CA PHE A 132 -9.16 -6.23 -17.43
C PHE A 132 -9.88 -6.43 -16.10
N THR A 133 -9.14 -6.78 -15.05
CA THR A 133 -9.71 -7.10 -13.73
C THR A 133 -9.13 -6.25 -12.60
N GLY A 134 -8.05 -5.53 -12.85
CA GLY A 134 -7.45 -4.62 -11.89
C GLY A 134 -6.44 -3.69 -12.54
N PHE A 135 -6.34 -2.48 -11.98
CA PHE A 135 -5.39 -1.46 -12.43
C PHE A 135 -4.84 -0.67 -11.24
N GLN A 136 -3.54 -0.61 -11.14
CA GLN A 136 -2.82 0.16 -10.13
C GLN A 136 -1.87 1.14 -10.83
N PRO A 137 -2.26 2.42 -11.03
CA PRO A 137 -1.37 3.43 -11.61
C PRO A 137 -0.18 3.69 -10.69
N LEU A 138 1.02 3.48 -11.19
CA LEU A 138 2.28 3.79 -10.52
C LEU A 138 2.78 5.17 -10.90
N PHE A 139 2.62 5.54 -12.17
CA PHE A 139 3.26 6.69 -12.79
C PHE A 139 4.80 6.61 -12.74
N SER A 140 5.48 7.71 -13.02
CA SER A 140 6.91 7.80 -12.76
C SER A 140 7.18 7.91 -11.25
N TRP A 141 8.38 7.53 -10.84
CA TRP A 141 8.78 7.51 -9.42
C TRP A 141 8.57 8.87 -8.73
N ASP A 142 8.91 9.97 -9.39
CA ASP A 142 8.74 11.32 -8.88
C ASP A 142 7.26 11.72 -8.73
N LEU A 143 6.42 11.38 -9.71
CA LEU A 143 4.98 11.64 -9.63
C LEU A 143 4.32 10.79 -8.56
N HIS A 144 4.76 9.53 -8.41
CA HIS A 144 4.28 8.66 -7.33
C HIS A 144 4.63 9.25 -5.97
N LEU A 145 5.89 9.63 -5.77
CA LEU A 145 6.36 10.26 -4.55
C LEU A 145 5.54 11.52 -4.22
N LYS A 146 5.44 12.46 -5.16
CA LYS A 146 4.67 13.70 -4.99
C LYS A 146 3.23 13.44 -4.61
N SER A 147 2.58 12.46 -5.23
CA SER A 147 1.17 12.17 -4.99
C SER A 147 0.89 11.84 -3.51
N TRP A 148 1.82 11.19 -2.82
CA TRP A 148 1.68 10.84 -1.41
C TRP A 148 2.26 11.87 -0.45
N THR A 149 3.37 12.54 -0.82
CA THR A 149 4.05 13.50 0.06
C THR A 149 3.38 14.86 0.09
N GLU A 150 2.67 15.24 -0.98
CA GLU A 150 1.90 16.48 -1.07
C GLU A 150 0.42 16.28 -0.67
N ASN A 151 0.05 15.10 -0.15
CA ASN A 151 -1.29 14.83 0.31
C ASN A 151 -1.64 15.65 1.57
N THR A 152 -2.74 16.39 1.49
CA THR A 152 -3.29 17.19 2.60
C THR A 152 -4.66 16.72 3.05
N LEU A 153 -5.21 15.65 2.44
CA LEU A 153 -6.59 15.21 2.71
C LEU A 153 -6.71 14.47 4.04
N TYR A 154 -5.70 13.68 4.39
CA TYR A 154 -5.65 12.88 5.63
C TYR A 154 -4.20 12.68 6.08
N PRO A 155 -3.96 12.36 7.36
CA PRO A 155 -2.63 12.15 7.89
C PRO A 155 -1.85 11.09 7.10
N THR A 156 -0.63 11.44 6.68
CA THR A 156 0.27 10.53 5.98
C THR A 156 1.61 10.49 6.69
N LEU A 157 2.00 9.31 7.19
CA LEU A 157 3.31 9.07 7.75
C LEU A 157 4.27 8.64 6.65
N ILE A 158 5.34 9.41 6.44
CA ILE A 158 6.39 9.09 5.47
C ILE A 158 7.55 8.42 6.18
N ILE A 159 7.97 7.25 5.70
CA ILE A 159 9.07 6.46 6.25
C ILE A 159 10.09 6.20 5.15
N LYS A 160 11.35 6.45 5.43
CA LYS A 160 12.44 5.98 4.57
C LYS A 160 12.66 4.48 4.79
N TYR A 161 12.76 3.73 3.71
CA TYR A 161 13.07 2.30 3.78
C TYR A 161 14.41 2.05 4.47
N GLU A 162 15.37 2.93 4.25
CA GLU A 162 16.70 2.90 4.84
C GLU A 162 16.62 2.98 6.37
N ASP A 163 15.81 3.88 6.93
CA ASP A 163 15.61 4.00 8.38
C ASP A 163 14.97 2.72 8.96
N LEU A 164 14.03 2.13 8.19
CA LEU A 164 13.38 0.86 8.60
C LEU A 164 14.39 -0.29 8.68
N VAL A 165 15.38 -0.32 7.79
CA VAL A 165 16.43 -1.36 7.77
C VAL A 165 17.49 -1.11 8.83
N MET A 166 17.87 0.14 9.03
CA MET A 166 18.93 0.51 10.00
C MET A 166 18.46 0.37 11.46
N ASP A 167 17.24 0.84 11.75
CA ASP A 167 16.63 0.74 13.07
C ASP A 167 15.13 0.40 12.95
N THR A 168 14.87 -0.88 12.73
CA THR A 168 13.51 -1.40 12.59
C THR A 168 12.66 -1.11 13.83
N THR A 169 13.26 -1.23 15.04
CA THR A 169 12.52 -1.07 16.29
C THR A 169 12.01 0.36 16.47
N SER A 170 12.90 1.35 16.35
CA SER A 170 12.51 2.77 16.47
C SER A 170 11.54 3.17 15.37
N THR A 171 11.82 2.78 14.11
CA THR A 171 10.99 3.13 12.97
C THR A 171 9.60 2.49 13.08
N PHE A 172 9.52 1.22 13.51
CA PHE A 172 8.21 0.58 13.69
C PHE A 172 7.44 1.13 14.91
N THR A 173 8.14 1.57 15.95
CA THR A 173 7.51 2.29 17.07
C THR A 173 6.81 3.56 16.57
N LYS A 174 7.46 4.37 15.72
CA LYS A 174 6.84 5.55 15.10
C LYS A 174 5.57 5.19 14.30
N VAL A 175 5.58 4.05 13.60
CA VAL A 175 4.39 3.55 12.89
C VAL A 175 3.25 3.26 13.88
N LEU A 176 3.55 2.57 14.97
CA LEU A 176 2.53 2.21 15.97
C LEU A 176 1.97 3.45 16.69
N GLU A 177 2.83 4.42 17.02
CA GLU A 177 2.41 5.69 17.60
C GLU A 177 1.52 6.48 16.65
N PHE A 178 1.87 6.53 15.37
CA PHE A 178 1.05 7.16 14.34
C PHE A 178 -0.32 6.49 14.23
N ILE A 179 -0.37 5.15 14.13
CA ILE A 179 -1.63 4.41 14.07
C ILE A 179 -2.46 4.67 15.34
N LYS A 180 -1.85 4.62 16.51
CA LYS A 180 -2.50 4.94 17.79
C LYS A 180 -3.12 6.34 17.77
N GLY A 181 -2.38 7.32 17.28
CA GLY A 181 -2.84 8.72 17.20
C GLY A 181 -4.05 8.89 16.28
N VAL A 182 -4.01 8.34 15.07
CA VAL A 182 -5.09 8.47 14.08
C VAL A 182 -6.33 7.65 14.46
N THR A 183 -6.15 6.51 15.10
CA THR A 183 -7.26 5.66 15.59
C THR A 183 -7.80 6.08 16.93
N LYS A 184 -7.15 7.02 17.61
CA LYS A 184 -7.47 7.47 18.99
C LYS A 184 -7.50 6.30 20.00
N THR A 185 -6.72 5.26 19.75
CA THR A 185 -6.66 4.08 20.62
C THR A 185 -5.94 4.46 21.93
N LYS A 186 -6.56 4.14 23.08
CA LYS A 186 -6.02 4.47 24.41
C LYS A 186 -4.95 3.48 24.90
N ASN A 187 -4.91 2.28 24.34
CA ASN A 187 -3.98 1.24 24.75
C ASN A 187 -2.52 1.64 24.51
N ASN A 188 -1.65 1.31 25.42
CA ASN A 188 -0.22 1.51 25.25
C ASN A 188 0.33 0.52 24.23
N ILE A 189 1.44 0.89 23.58
CA ILE A 189 2.18 -0.02 22.71
C ILE A 189 2.76 -1.14 23.58
N ASP A 190 2.45 -2.37 23.22
CA ASP A 190 3.05 -3.55 23.84
C ASP A 190 4.49 -3.69 23.33
N LYS A 191 5.43 -3.31 24.19
CA LYS A 191 6.87 -3.31 23.87
C LYS A 191 7.43 -4.74 23.68
N GLN A 192 6.93 -5.72 24.44
CA GLN A 192 7.40 -7.10 24.30
C GLN A 192 6.96 -7.67 22.96
N LYS A 193 5.70 -7.49 22.61
CA LYS A 193 5.15 -7.87 21.31
C LYS A 193 5.83 -7.18 20.15
N LEU A 194 6.12 -5.87 20.29
CA LEU A 194 6.87 -5.10 19.28
C LEU A 194 8.25 -5.72 19.03
N LEU A 195 9.04 -5.96 20.08
CA LEU A 195 10.38 -6.53 19.96
C LEU A 195 10.34 -7.91 19.27
N LYS A 196 9.38 -8.75 19.66
CA LYS A 196 9.19 -10.05 19.04
C LYS A 196 8.80 -9.97 17.57
N CYS A 197 7.93 -9.03 17.20
CA CYS A 197 7.59 -8.77 15.80
C CYS A 197 8.82 -8.36 14.97
N VAL A 198 9.67 -7.50 15.53
CA VAL A 198 10.90 -7.05 14.85
C VAL A 198 11.89 -8.20 14.69
N GLU A 199 12.08 -9.02 15.71
CA GLU A 199 12.97 -10.19 15.65
C GLU A 199 12.55 -11.18 14.58
N ASN A 200 11.26 -11.49 14.51
CA ASN A 200 10.70 -12.46 13.56
C ASN A 200 10.56 -11.93 12.12
N CYS A 201 10.80 -10.65 11.88
CA CYS A 201 10.70 -10.04 10.54
C CYS A 201 12.06 -9.63 9.95
N LYS A 202 13.17 -9.95 10.63
CA LYS A 202 14.54 -9.84 10.10
C LYS A 202 14.82 -11.01 9.17
#